data_69b06b3fe3f831f36ee4c3f188fea3f2
#
_entry.id   69b06b3fe3f831f36ee4c3f188fea3f2
#
_cell.length_a   1.000
_cell.length_b   1.000
_cell.length_c   1.000
_cell.angle_alpha   90.00
_cell.angle_beta   90.00
_cell.angle_gamma   90.00
#
_symmetry.space_group_name_H-M   'P 1'
#
loop_
_entity.id
_entity.type
_entity.pdbx_description
1 polymer ?
#
loop_
_entity_poly.entity_id
_entity_poly.type
_entity_poly.pdbx_seq_one_letter_code
_entity_poly.pdbx_strand_id
1 'polypeptide(L)'
;MAMDGLNLAASVAECRRIVGGRIDKIQQPEKDELAVNLRCGGENLRLLISASPEHCRMQLTNVKKENPIDTPAFCMLLRKRLAGGRIVYVEQPNLDRIVNIGIEAQNDLGDTVTFVLCAEIMGKYSNIILINEQGIVVDAIKRIGIGMSNVRTVLPGQKYEMPPAQDKADPTKASAEDFETVIAEAEGIRIDKALSNAFFGLSPKMAAKLCENATDKRGCGELSPEERRELAEYLHSFYRRLSQGDVTPCVTLNDVGEPEGVLPFVPKEGEYRPAPTMSEALDCFYAETDNLQRMRRHGAGIRKILQNNIERCNKKIALYDEAIASEGDIEKLKLFGELLIANAYRIISGSSEAVVQNYYTDPPENVRIPLDARYSINDNAQKYYKKYQKAKAARDMAAQQRERALEELNYLEGQLYNLDKCTGDSELKELSDELMNEGYIKRPKDGRKGQKLPPSKPMCFISSDGIEIYVGKNNRQNDALTLKFAGPKDTWLHTKDIPGSHVIIRAENPPRSTLYQGALLAAYYSRGRGSENVPVDYTERRFVRKPSGAKPGMVIYTTNKTAYVTPDPIEVKAIIQKQ
;
A
#
# COMPACT_ATOMS: atom_id res chain seq x y z
N MET A 1 12.68 -4.57 -7.49
CA MET A 1 13.67 -4.21 -8.56
C MET A 1 12.95 -4.28 -9.89
N ALA A 2 13.17 -3.32 -10.81
CA ALA A 2 12.62 -3.42 -12.17
C ALA A 2 13.29 -4.60 -12.88
N MET A 3 12.53 -5.36 -13.67
CA MET A 3 13.03 -6.48 -14.47
C MET A 3 14.02 -5.97 -15.52
N ASP A 4 15.23 -6.47 -15.52
CA ASP A 4 16.22 -6.15 -16.56
C ASP A 4 16.17 -7.14 -17.73
N GLY A 5 17.02 -6.95 -18.74
CA GLY A 5 16.99 -7.78 -19.92
C GLY A 5 17.38 -9.24 -19.68
N LEU A 6 18.27 -9.52 -18.69
CA LEU A 6 18.65 -10.90 -18.35
C LEU A 6 17.50 -11.66 -17.68
N ASN A 7 16.87 -11.06 -16.67
CA ASN A 7 15.71 -11.65 -16.03
C ASN A 7 14.57 -11.87 -17.03
N LEU A 8 14.38 -10.91 -17.94
CA LEU A 8 13.39 -11.04 -19.00
C LEU A 8 13.74 -12.17 -19.96
N ALA A 9 15.02 -12.31 -20.36
CA ALA A 9 15.46 -13.38 -21.24
C ALA A 9 15.22 -14.77 -20.65
N ALA A 10 15.55 -14.96 -19.37
CA ALA A 10 15.26 -16.20 -18.65
C ALA A 10 13.76 -16.51 -18.63
N SER A 11 12.94 -15.50 -18.38
CA SER A 11 11.48 -15.65 -18.41
C SER A 11 10.94 -15.91 -19.82
N VAL A 12 11.46 -15.25 -20.84
CA VAL A 12 11.08 -15.47 -22.26
C VAL A 12 11.43 -16.88 -22.73
N ALA A 13 12.58 -17.42 -22.30
CA ALA A 13 12.95 -18.81 -22.61
C ALA A 13 11.88 -19.81 -22.10
N GLU A 14 11.36 -19.60 -20.90
CA GLU A 14 10.23 -20.40 -20.38
C GLU A 14 8.92 -20.11 -21.11
N CYS A 15 8.66 -18.85 -21.46
CA CYS A 15 7.46 -18.46 -22.19
C CYS A 15 7.39 -19.04 -23.62
N ARG A 16 8.52 -19.46 -24.23
CA ARG A 16 8.51 -20.16 -25.52
C ARG A 16 7.68 -21.44 -25.53
N ARG A 17 7.41 -22.03 -24.36
CA ARG A 17 6.48 -23.16 -24.21
C ARG A 17 5.06 -22.85 -24.67
N ILE A 18 4.66 -21.58 -24.79
CA ILE A 18 3.33 -21.22 -25.28
C ILE A 18 3.22 -21.21 -26.80
N VAL A 19 4.32 -21.35 -27.54
CA VAL A 19 4.32 -21.40 -29.02
C VAL A 19 3.52 -22.61 -29.49
N GLY A 20 2.62 -22.40 -30.45
CA GLY A 20 1.64 -23.38 -30.90
C GLY A 20 0.36 -23.42 -30.05
N GLY A 21 0.34 -22.73 -28.91
CA GLY A 21 -0.78 -22.67 -28.01
C GLY A 21 -1.95 -21.82 -28.55
N ARG A 22 -3.18 -22.24 -28.24
CA ARG A 22 -4.41 -21.52 -28.57
C ARG A 22 -4.84 -20.63 -27.42
N ILE A 23 -5.20 -19.39 -27.71
CA ILE A 23 -5.69 -18.43 -26.73
C ILE A 23 -7.15 -18.74 -26.39
N ASP A 24 -7.41 -19.10 -25.13
CA ASP A 24 -8.76 -19.40 -24.64
C ASP A 24 -9.43 -18.16 -24.03
N LYS A 25 -8.69 -17.41 -23.21
CA LYS A 25 -9.27 -16.27 -22.49
C LYS A 25 -8.23 -15.17 -22.24
N ILE A 26 -8.64 -13.93 -22.49
CA ILE A 26 -7.85 -12.74 -22.18
C ILE A 26 -8.53 -11.96 -21.05
N GLN A 27 -7.75 -11.59 -20.04
CA GLN A 27 -8.19 -10.88 -18.85
C GLN A 27 -7.27 -9.70 -18.57
N GLN A 28 -7.79 -8.64 -18.00
CA GLN A 28 -7.03 -7.46 -17.57
C GLN A 28 -7.39 -7.18 -16.11
N PRO A 29 -6.71 -7.88 -15.15
CA PRO A 29 -7.01 -7.75 -13.73
C PRO A 29 -6.78 -6.33 -13.19
N GLU A 30 -5.72 -5.68 -13.66
CA GLU A 30 -5.36 -4.31 -13.32
C GLU A 30 -5.29 -3.43 -14.58
N LYS A 31 -5.32 -2.11 -14.40
CA LYS A 31 -5.27 -1.15 -15.53
C LYS A 31 -4.04 -1.31 -16.44
N ASP A 32 -2.95 -1.83 -15.89
CA ASP A 32 -1.64 -1.98 -16.52
C ASP A 32 -1.15 -3.44 -16.57
N GLU A 33 -2.04 -4.42 -16.42
CA GLU A 33 -1.70 -5.83 -16.38
C GLU A 33 -2.62 -6.67 -17.26
N LEU A 34 -2.05 -7.57 -18.04
CA LEU A 34 -2.75 -8.48 -18.95
C LEU A 34 -2.45 -9.94 -18.57
N ALA A 35 -3.48 -10.77 -18.48
CA ALA A 35 -3.36 -12.21 -18.28
C ALA A 35 -4.00 -12.95 -19.45
N VAL A 36 -3.21 -13.75 -20.17
CA VAL A 36 -3.65 -14.56 -21.31
C VAL A 36 -3.65 -16.03 -20.90
N ASN A 37 -4.84 -16.63 -20.84
CA ASN A 37 -4.98 -18.07 -20.64
C ASN A 37 -4.96 -18.75 -22.01
N LEU A 38 -4.19 -19.81 -22.11
CA LEU A 38 -4.00 -20.54 -23.35
C LEU A 38 -3.83 -22.05 -23.10
N ARG A 39 -4.12 -22.82 -24.09
CA ARG A 39 -3.94 -24.27 -24.08
C ARG A 39 -2.86 -24.67 -25.06
N CYS A 40 -1.80 -25.30 -24.57
CA CYS A 40 -0.68 -25.76 -25.38
C CYS A 40 -0.24 -27.16 -24.93
N GLY A 41 -0.04 -28.09 -25.84
CA GLY A 41 0.41 -29.43 -25.53
C GLY A 41 -0.46 -30.22 -24.55
N GLY A 42 -1.76 -29.89 -24.46
CA GLY A 42 -2.67 -30.49 -23.47
C GLY A 42 -2.71 -29.78 -22.11
N GLU A 43 -1.80 -28.87 -21.84
CA GLU A 43 -1.71 -28.08 -20.60
C GLU A 43 -2.44 -26.74 -20.70
N ASN A 44 -2.97 -26.30 -19.57
CA ASN A 44 -3.51 -24.93 -19.44
C ASN A 44 -2.43 -24.04 -18.86
N LEU A 45 -1.94 -23.13 -19.68
CA LEU A 45 -0.92 -22.16 -19.29
C LEU A 45 -1.53 -20.76 -19.15
N ARG A 46 -0.92 -19.95 -18.30
CA ARG A 46 -1.29 -18.54 -18.14
C ARG A 46 -0.05 -17.68 -18.30
N LEU A 47 -0.08 -16.78 -19.28
CA LEU A 47 0.91 -15.76 -19.50
C LEU A 47 0.45 -14.47 -18.80
N LEU A 48 1.29 -13.91 -17.94
CA LEU A 48 1.13 -12.62 -17.31
C LEU A 48 2.07 -11.61 -17.98
N ILE A 49 1.54 -10.46 -18.36
CA ILE A 49 2.31 -9.30 -18.83
C ILE A 49 1.89 -8.10 -17.99
N SER A 50 2.82 -7.51 -17.27
CA SER A 50 2.61 -6.32 -16.45
C SER A 50 3.40 -5.15 -17.00
N ALA A 51 2.71 -4.07 -17.34
CA ALA A 51 3.27 -2.76 -17.69
C ALA A 51 3.28 -1.80 -16.48
N SER A 52 3.19 -2.32 -15.26
CA SER A 52 3.26 -1.53 -14.03
C SER A 52 4.60 -0.79 -13.94
N PRO A 53 4.65 0.50 -13.54
CA PRO A 53 5.90 1.24 -13.43
C PRO A 53 6.93 0.61 -12.51
N GLU A 54 6.49 0.00 -11.43
CA GLU A 54 7.36 -0.57 -10.39
C GLU A 54 7.55 -2.09 -10.53
N HIS A 55 6.51 -2.79 -11.07
CA HIS A 55 6.45 -4.26 -11.15
C HIS A 55 6.25 -4.74 -12.60
N CYS A 56 6.89 -4.05 -13.55
CA CYS A 56 6.84 -4.48 -14.96
C CYS A 56 7.55 -5.82 -15.13
N ARG A 57 6.88 -6.77 -15.81
CA ARG A 57 7.40 -8.13 -16.06
C ARG A 57 6.56 -8.91 -17.06
N MET A 58 7.12 -9.98 -17.56
CA MET A 58 6.41 -11.00 -18.33
C MET A 58 6.83 -12.38 -17.83
N GLN A 59 5.87 -13.28 -17.56
CA GLN A 59 6.13 -14.62 -17.04
C GLN A 59 4.92 -15.55 -17.24
N LEU A 60 5.15 -16.85 -17.13
CA LEU A 60 4.07 -17.80 -16.85
C LEU A 60 3.69 -17.70 -15.38
N THR A 61 2.42 -17.94 -15.03
CA THR A 61 1.98 -17.87 -13.64
C THR A 61 0.82 -18.81 -13.35
N ASN A 62 0.80 -19.34 -12.14
CA ASN A 62 -0.35 -20.08 -11.60
C ASN A 62 -1.25 -19.19 -10.73
N VAL A 63 -0.80 -17.97 -10.42
CA VAL A 63 -1.53 -17.02 -9.57
C VAL A 63 -2.75 -16.47 -10.31
N LYS A 64 -3.92 -16.61 -9.69
CA LYS A 64 -5.18 -16.04 -10.19
C LYS A 64 -5.47 -14.74 -9.48
N LYS A 65 -5.65 -13.68 -10.24
CA LYS A 65 -6.11 -12.38 -9.74
C LYS A 65 -7.59 -12.17 -10.07
N GLU A 66 -8.30 -11.47 -9.21
CA GLU A 66 -9.68 -11.07 -9.48
C GLU A 66 -9.73 -10.03 -10.61
N ASN A 67 -10.76 -10.11 -11.44
CA ASN A 67 -10.96 -9.16 -12.54
C ASN A 67 -11.86 -8.02 -12.09
N PRO A 68 -11.68 -6.81 -12.63
CA PRO A 68 -12.60 -5.71 -12.41
C PRO A 68 -14.00 -6.05 -12.93
N ILE A 69 -15.03 -5.45 -12.33
CA ILE A 69 -16.43 -5.65 -12.74
C ILE A 69 -16.65 -5.20 -14.19
N ASP A 70 -16.12 -4.02 -14.52
CA ASP A 70 -16.17 -3.48 -15.89
C ASP A 70 -14.88 -3.86 -16.63
N THR A 71 -15.03 -4.60 -17.73
CA THR A 71 -13.89 -5.01 -18.55
C THR A 71 -13.30 -3.80 -19.28
N PRO A 72 -11.99 -3.50 -19.13
CA PRO A 72 -11.35 -2.40 -19.81
C PRO A 72 -11.44 -2.49 -21.35
N ALA A 73 -11.51 -1.35 -22.03
CA ALA A 73 -11.68 -1.29 -23.48
C ALA A 73 -10.57 -2.04 -24.25
N PHE A 74 -9.31 -1.90 -23.81
CA PHE A 74 -8.18 -2.63 -24.41
C PHE A 74 -8.36 -4.15 -24.31
N CYS A 75 -8.81 -4.66 -23.17
CA CYS A 75 -9.10 -6.09 -23.00
C CYS A 75 -10.24 -6.55 -23.93
N MET A 76 -11.29 -5.75 -24.10
CA MET A 76 -12.39 -6.07 -25.02
C MET A 76 -11.89 -6.13 -26.47
N LEU A 77 -11.04 -5.20 -26.87
CA LEU A 77 -10.43 -5.20 -28.20
C LEU A 77 -9.54 -6.42 -28.41
N LEU A 78 -8.68 -6.77 -27.43
CA LEU A 78 -7.84 -7.97 -27.53
C LEU A 78 -8.69 -9.25 -27.63
N ARG A 79 -9.79 -9.35 -26.87
CA ARG A 79 -10.72 -10.48 -26.97
C ARG A 79 -11.34 -10.57 -28.37
N LYS A 80 -11.74 -9.43 -28.96
CA LYS A 80 -12.31 -9.41 -30.30
C LYS A 80 -11.31 -9.88 -31.36
N ARG A 81 -10.04 -9.47 -31.24
CA ARG A 81 -9.00 -9.70 -32.27
C ARG A 81 -8.24 -11.00 -32.11
N LEU A 82 -8.02 -11.46 -30.87
CA LEU A 82 -7.06 -12.52 -30.57
C LEU A 82 -7.70 -13.78 -29.95
N ALA A 83 -9.01 -13.76 -29.59
CA ALA A 83 -9.64 -14.94 -29.01
C ALA A 83 -9.66 -16.10 -30.02
N GLY A 84 -9.22 -17.29 -29.59
CA GLY A 84 -9.10 -18.47 -30.45
C GLY A 84 -7.85 -18.48 -31.33
N GLY A 85 -7.08 -17.39 -31.36
CA GLY A 85 -5.83 -17.27 -32.10
C GLY A 85 -4.74 -18.20 -31.57
N ARG A 86 -3.73 -18.49 -32.42
CA ARG A 86 -2.58 -19.36 -32.12
C ARG A 86 -1.31 -18.53 -31.98
N ILE A 87 -0.52 -18.77 -30.95
CA ILE A 87 0.78 -18.15 -30.78
C ILE A 87 1.78 -18.83 -31.71
N VAL A 88 2.47 -18.04 -32.56
CA VAL A 88 3.41 -18.56 -33.56
C VAL A 88 4.85 -18.31 -33.19
N TYR A 89 5.16 -17.26 -32.44
CA TYR A 89 6.50 -17.02 -31.89
C TYR A 89 6.47 -16.18 -30.62
N VAL A 90 7.55 -16.26 -29.83
CA VAL A 90 7.87 -15.38 -28.71
C VAL A 90 9.33 -15.00 -28.83
N GLU A 91 9.62 -13.71 -29.04
CA GLU A 91 10.96 -13.21 -29.33
C GLU A 91 11.29 -11.99 -28.49
N GLN A 92 12.54 -11.94 -27.99
CA GLN A 92 13.13 -10.78 -27.32
C GLN A 92 14.28 -10.28 -28.21
N PRO A 93 14.14 -9.17 -28.96
CA PRO A 93 15.22 -8.65 -29.79
C PRO A 93 16.42 -8.19 -28.96
N ASN A 94 17.61 -8.66 -29.30
CA ASN A 94 18.92 -8.23 -28.78
C ASN A 94 19.02 -8.23 -27.23
N LEU A 95 18.24 -9.03 -26.52
CA LEU A 95 18.08 -8.95 -25.07
C LEU A 95 17.59 -7.58 -24.55
N ASP A 96 17.03 -6.73 -25.41
CA ASP A 96 16.36 -5.51 -24.94
C ASP A 96 15.09 -5.88 -24.15
N ARG A 97 14.56 -4.92 -23.42
CA ARG A 97 13.36 -5.11 -22.58
C ARG A 97 12.07 -4.99 -23.39
N ILE A 98 12.08 -5.57 -24.58
CA ILE A 98 10.94 -5.67 -25.50
C ILE A 98 10.72 -7.13 -25.84
N VAL A 99 9.47 -7.59 -25.79
CA VAL A 99 9.09 -8.94 -26.21
C VAL A 99 7.96 -8.85 -27.24
N ASN A 100 8.16 -9.50 -28.37
CA ASN A 100 7.18 -9.63 -29.43
C ASN A 100 6.56 -11.03 -29.41
N ILE A 101 5.22 -11.10 -29.31
CA ILE A 101 4.45 -12.33 -29.35
C ILE A 101 3.63 -12.31 -30.63
N GLY A 102 4.00 -13.14 -31.60
CA GLY A 102 3.25 -13.30 -32.84
C GLY A 102 2.03 -14.19 -32.62
N ILE A 103 0.86 -13.73 -33.10
CA ILE A 103 -0.42 -14.40 -32.90
C ILE A 103 -1.16 -14.43 -34.24
N GLU A 104 -1.38 -15.64 -34.78
CA GLU A 104 -2.27 -15.85 -35.90
C GLU A 104 -3.73 -15.88 -35.43
N ALA A 105 -4.56 -15.01 -36.00
CA ALA A 105 -5.99 -14.91 -35.70
C ALA A 105 -6.77 -14.54 -36.95
N GLN A 106 -8.09 -14.69 -36.90
CA GLN A 106 -8.96 -14.27 -38.01
C GLN A 106 -9.28 -12.79 -37.90
N ASN A 107 -9.22 -12.09 -39.05
CA ASN A 107 -9.69 -10.70 -39.15
C ASN A 107 -11.23 -10.65 -39.24
N ASP A 108 -11.80 -9.44 -39.36
CA ASP A 108 -13.26 -9.25 -39.50
C ASP A 108 -13.83 -9.82 -40.83
N LEU A 109 -12.99 -10.17 -41.83
CA LEU A 109 -13.36 -10.79 -43.11
C LEU A 109 -13.22 -12.32 -43.09
N GLY A 110 -12.62 -12.89 -42.02
CA GLY A 110 -12.38 -14.32 -41.92
C GLY A 110 -11.00 -14.77 -42.42
N ASP A 111 -10.14 -13.85 -42.90
CA ASP A 111 -8.79 -14.16 -43.32
C ASP A 111 -7.89 -14.36 -42.11
N THR A 112 -6.93 -15.29 -42.22
CA THR A 112 -5.89 -15.49 -41.22
C THR A 112 -4.83 -14.40 -41.36
N VAL A 113 -4.64 -13.61 -40.32
CA VAL A 113 -3.67 -12.53 -40.24
C VAL A 113 -2.80 -12.68 -39.00
N THR A 114 -1.59 -12.13 -39.02
CA THR A 114 -0.69 -12.15 -37.87
C THR A 114 -0.72 -10.81 -37.15
N PHE A 115 -1.09 -10.85 -35.89
CA PHE A 115 -0.93 -9.73 -34.98
C PHE A 115 0.35 -9.91 -34.14
N VAL A 116 0.96 -8.80 -33.74
CA VAL A 116 2.07 -8.79 -32.77
C VAL A 116 1.58 -8.14 -31.50
N LEU A 117 1.58 -8.89 -30.40
CA LEU A 117 1.41 -8.33 -29.07
C LEU A 117 2.81 -7.99 -28.52
N CYS A 118 3.16 -6.70 -28.59
CA CYS A 118 4.43 -6.18 -28.15
C CYS A 118 4.37 -5.77 -26.67
N ALA A 119 5.22 -6.36 -25.82
CA ALA A 119 5.38 -6.02 -24.44
C ALA A 119 6.69 -5.26 -24.21
N GLU A 120 6.61 -3.99 -23.85
CA GLU A 120 7.73 -3.14 -23.47
C GLU A 120 7.86 -3.12 -21.95
N ILE A 121 8.95 -3.65 -21.40
CA ILE A 121 9.18 -3.85 -19.95
C ILE A 121 10.23 -2.84 -19.46
N MET A 122 9.87 -1.55 -19.42
CA MET A 122 10.80 -0.42 -19.23
C MET A 122 10.45 0.46 -18.03
N GLY A 123 9.99 -0.12 -16.91
CA GLY A 123 9.59 0.61 -15.70
C GLY A 123 8.44 1.57 -15.99
N LYS A 124 8.59 2.85 -15.71
CA LYS A 124 7.54 3.87 -15.95
C LYS A 124 7.13 4.01 -17.42
N TYR A 125 7.98 3.58 -18.35
CA TYR A 125 7.71 3.62 -19.79
C TYR A 125 7.17 2.29 -20.33
N SER A 126 6.90 1.32 -19.46
CA SER A 126 6.34 0.03 -19.88
C SER A 126 4.99 0.18 -20.54
N ASN A 127 4.76 -0.64 -21.58
CA ASN A 127 3.51 -0.63 -22.36
C ASN A 127 3.18 -2.04 -22.86
N ILE A 128 1.93 -2.28 -23.27
CA ILE A 128 1.50 -3.47 -24.00
C ILE A 128 0.73 -2.97 -25.22
N ILE A 129 1.21 -3.31 -26.41
CA ILE A 129 0.77 -2.73 -27.66
C ILE A 129 0.34 -3.85 -28.61
N LEU A 130 -0.83 -3.74 -29.22
CA LEU A 130 -1.27 -4.61 -30.30
C LEU A 130 -0.95 -3.97 -31.64
N ILE A 131 -0.22 -4.67 -32.48
CA ILE A 131 0.26 -4.23 -33.81
C ILE A 131 -0.29 -5.19 -34.86
N ASN A 132 -0.73 -4.68 -35.99
CA ASN A 132 -1.16 -5.49 -37.14
C ASN A 132 0.02 -5.87 -38.03
N GLU A 133 -0.23 -6.68 -39.05
CA GLU A 133 0.76 -7.15 -40.04
C GLU A 133 1.43 -6.02 -40.84
N GLN A 134 0.78 -4.85 -40.97
CA GLN A 134 1.34 -3.66 -41.63
C GLN A 134 2.22 -2.81 -40.69
N GLY A 135 2.43 -3.25 -39.44
CA GLY A 135 3.18 -2.51 -38.46
C GLY A 135 2.43 -1.32 -37.86
N ILE A 136 1.09 -1.28 -37.98
CA ILE A 136 0.25 -0.21 -37.44
C ILE A 136 -0.27 -0.61 -36.07
N VAL A 137 -0.21 0.33 -35.13
CA VAL A 137 -0.77 0.17 -33.78
C VAL A 137 -2.29 0.05 -33.87
N VAL A 138 -2.82 -1.10 -33.45
CA VAL A 138 -4.25 -1.33 -33.34
C VAL A 138 -4.79 -0.66 -32.07
N ASP A 139 -4.11 -0.88 -30.94
CA ASP A 139 -4.32 -0.18 -29.66
C ASP A 139 -3.18 -0.49 -28.69
N ALA A 140 -3.16 0.23 -27.56
CA ALA A 140 -2.18 0.03 -26.49
C ALA A 140 -2.84 0.16 -25.11
N ILE A 141 -2.31 -0.57 -24.13
CA ILE A 141 -2.78 -0.48 -22.73
C ILE A 141 -2.56 0.92 -22.16
N LYS A 142 -1.49 1.60 -22.63
CA LYS A 142 -1.20 3.02 -22.36
C LYS A 142 -1.06 3.74 -23.69
N ARG A 143 -2.02 4.58 -24.03
CA ARG A 143 -1.94 5.45 -25.22
C ARG A 143 -1.07 6.66 -24.91
N ILE A 144 -0.03 6.87 -25.70
CA ILE A 144 0.96 7.94 -25.51
C ILE A 144 0.78 8.96 -26.63
N GLY A 145 0.24 10.13 -26.30
CA GLY A 145 0.06 11.25 -27.22
C GLY A 145 1.25 12.23 -27.19
N ILE A 146 1.23 13.20 -28.14
CA ILE A 146 2.27 14.22 -28.32
C ILE A 146 2.55 15.03 -27.04
N GLY A 147 1.54 15.27 -26.19
CA GLY A 147 1.71 16.00 -24.92
C GLY A 147 2.28 15.15 -23.76
N MET A 148 2.44 13.84 -23.94
CA MET A 148 2.90 12.91 -22.90
C MET A 148 4.36 12.47 -23.09
N SER A 149 4.87 12.54 -24.33
CA SER A 149 6.24 12.15 -24.65
C SER A 149 6.75 12.98 -25.83
N ASN A 150 7.98 13.47 -25.69
CA ASN A 150 8.71 14.16 -26.76
C ASN A 150 9.53 13.17 -27.63
N VAL A 151 9.54 11.88 -27.29
CA VAL A 151 10.38 10.87 -27.95
C VAL A 151 9.61 10.14 -29.04
N ARG A 152 8.42 9.63 -28.71
CA ARG A 152 7.54 8.92 -29.67
C ARG A 152 6.09 8.92 -29.19
N THR A 153 5.18 8.68 -30.12
CA THR A 153 3.76 8.50 -29.84
C THR A 153 3.36 7.02 -29.99
N VAL A 154 2.37 6.58 -29.22
CA VAL A 154 1.78 5.24 -29.33
C VAL A 154 0.26 5.41 -29.31
N LEU A 155 -0.31 5.59 -30.50
CA LEU A 155 -1.74 5.83 -30.70
C LEU A 155 -2.30 4.90 -31.78
N PRO A 156 -3.57 4.48 -31.66
CA PRO A 156 -4.23 3.69 -32.69
C PRO A 156 -4.14 4.35 -34.08
N GLY A 157 -3.86 3.56 -35.12
CA GLY A 157 -3.72 4.01 -36.50
C GLY A 157 -2.35 4.56 -36.87
N GLN A 158 -1.43 4.72 -35.95
CA GLN A 158 -0.06 5.15 -36.23
C GLN A 158 0.87 3.95 -36.46
N LYS A 159 1.93 4.16 -37.24
CA LYS A 159 3.00 3.15 -37.36
C LYS A 159 3.70 2.96 -36.02
N TYR A 160 3.92 1.71 -35.65
CA TYR A 160 4.70 1.41 -34.45
C TYR A 160 6.17 1.76 -34.66
N GLU A 161 6.70 2.56 -33.77
CA GLU A 161 8.12 2.89 -33.70
C GLU A 161 8.73 2.25 -32.45
N MET A 162 9.84 1.57 -32.63
CA MET A 162 10.59 1.01 -31.47
C MET A 162 11.11 2.15 -30.59
N PRO A 163 11.30 1.91 -29.28
CA PRO A 163 12.05 2.82 -28.44
C PRO A 163 13.40 3.17 -29.05
N PRO A 164 13.97 4.37 -28.76
CA PRO A 164 15.27 4.78 -29.30
C PRO A 164 16.31 3.69 -29.08
N ALA A 165 17.00 3.31 -30.15
CA ALA A 165 18.07 2.34 -30.10
C ALA A 165 19.21 2.85 -29.21
N GLN A 166 19.80 1.97 -28.43
CA GLN A 166 21.06 2.19 -27.75
C GLN A 166 22.17 1.63 -28.62
N ASP A 167 23.34 2.28 -28.63
CA ASP A 167 24.52 1.76 -29.34
C ASP A 167 25.20 0.69 -28.47
N LYS A 168 24.64 -0.51 -28.49
CA LYS A 168 25.11 -1.67 -27.70
C LYS A 168 25.08 -2.94 -28.54
N ALA A 169 25.96 -3.87 -28.21
CA ALA A 169 26.00 -5.17 -28.84
C ALA A 169 25.02 -6.17 -28.19
N ASP A 170 24.59 -7.15 -29.00
CA ASP A 170 23.80 -8.27 -28.48
C ASP A 170 24.78 -9.31 -27.85
N PRO A 171 24.75 -9.48 -26.51
CA PRO A 171 25.69 -10.36 -25.82
C PRO A 171 25.50 -11.84 -26.13
N THR A 172 24.34 -12.23 -26.70
CA THR A 172 24.11 -13.64 -27.12
C THR A 172 24.85 -14.02 -28.41
N LYS A 173 25.26 -13.00 -29.18
CA LYS A 173 26.03 -13.15 -30.43
C LYS A 173 27.50 -12.82 -30.24
N ALA A 174 27.88 -12.23 -29.11
CA ALA A 174 29.25 -11.87 -28.80
C ALA A 174 30.09 -13.11 -28.52
N SER A 175 31.31 -13.13 -29.06
CA SER A 175 32.34 -14.15 -28.75
C SER A 175 33.01 -13.86 -27.41
N ALA A 176 33.81 -14.80 -26.90
CA ALA A 176 34.63 -14.54 -25.72
C ALA A 176 35.64 -13.41 -25.97
N GLU A 177 36.18 -13.31 -27.19
CA GLU A 177 37.11 -12.25 -27.60
C GLU A 177 36.47 -10.86 -27.57
N ASP A 178 35.17 -10.74 -27.93
CA ASP A 178 34.43 -9.49 -27.86
C ASP A 178 34.27 -9.00 -26.39
N PHE A 179 33.98 -9.91 -25.46
CA PHE A 179 33.95 -9.59 -24.03
C PHE A 179 35.32 -9.20 -23.49
N GLU A 180 36.38 -9.92 -23.87
CA GLU A 180 37.75 -9.62 -23.47
C GLU A 180 38.17 -8.24 -23.96
N THR A 181 37.87 -7.91 -25.23
CA THR A 181 38.17 -6.61 -25.85
C THR A 181 37.46 -5.46 -25.08
N VAL A 182 36.17 -5.58 -24.79
CA VAL A 182 35.43 -4.59 -24.03
C VAL A 182 36.03 -4.35 -22.65
N ILE A 183 36.45 -5.42 -21.96
CA ILE A 183 37.08 -5.32 -20.65
C ILE A 183 38.47 -4.70 -20.75
N ALA A 184 39.26 -5.04 -21.79
CA ALA A 184 40.59 -4.52 -21.99
C ALA A 184 40.61 -3.04 -22.35
N GLU A 185 39.68 -2.58 -23.19
CA GLU A 185 39.59 -1.17 -23.62
C GLU A 185 39.03 -0.26 -22.51
N ALA A 186 38.41 -0.81 -21.48
CA ALA A 186 37.80 -0.07 -20.38
C ALA A 186 38.72 0.12 -19.15
N GLU A 187 40.07 0.26 -19.36
CA GLU A 187 41.02 0.57 -18.28
C GLU A 187 40.55 1.80 -17.47
N GLY A 188 40.47 1.68 -16.14
CA GLY A 188 40.02 2.76 -15.26
C GLY A 188 38.50 2.81 -15.04
N ILE A 189 37.72 1.94 -15.69
CA ILE A 189 36.28 1.79 -15.48
C ILE A 189 36.01 0.51 -14.68
N ARG A 190 34.92 0.51 -13.93
CA ARG A 190 34.45 -0.71 -13.26
C ARG A 190 33.90 -1.71 -14.28
N ILE A 191 34.14 -3.00 -14.05
CA ILE A 191 33.73 -4.10 -14.94
C ILE A 191 32.20 -4.05 -15.19
N ASP A 192 31.41 -3.84 -14.15
CA ASP A 192 29.95 -3.74 -14.23
C ASP A 192 29.47 -2.60 -15.14
N LYS A 193 30.15 -1.45 -15.09
CA LYS A 193 29.87 -0.31 -15.97
C LYS A 193 30.33 -0.54 -17.40
N ALA A 194 31.51 -1.11 -17.59
CA ALA A 194 32.04 -1.42 -18.92
C ALA A 194 31.08 -2.36 -19.66
N LEU A 195 30.72 -3.47 -19.04
CA LEU A 195 29.79 -4.45 -19.63
C LEU A 195 28.38 -3.88 -19.84
N SER A 196 27.83 -3.15 -18.88
CA SER A 196 26.48 -2.57 -19.02
C SER A 196 26.41 -1.45 -20.06
N ASN A 197 27.52 -0.78 -20.38
CA ASN A 197 27.60 0.20 -21.45
C ASN A 197 27.72 -0.45 -22.83
N ALA A 198 28.45 -1.55 -22.94
CA ALA A 198 28.76 -2.21 -24.21
C ALA A 198 27.64 -3.16 -24.66
N PHE A 199 26.93 -3.83 -23.73
CA PHE A 199 25.98 -4.89 -24.06
C PHE A 199 24.55 -4.58 -23.63
N PHE A 200 23.59 -5.03 -24.45
CA PHE A 200 22.17 -5.00 -24.10
C PHE A 200 21.84 -5.92 -22.92
N GLY A 201 20.74 -5.66 -22.27
CA GLY A 201 20.13 -6.55 -21.27
C GLY A 201 20.74 -6.48 -19.87
N LEU A 202 21.88 -5.83 -19.70
CA LEU A 202 22.59 -5.72 -18.43
C LEU A 202 22.31 -4.38 -17.73
N SER A 203 21.82 -4.43 -16.51
CA SER A 203 21.92 -3.31 -15.58
C SER A 203 23.28 -3.37 -14.84
N PRO A 204 23.85 -2.24 -14.38
CA PRO A 204 25.11 -2.25 -13.61
C PRO A 204 25.04 -3.18 -12.38
N LYS A 205 23.91 -3.19 -11.67
CA LYS A 205 23.72 -4.07 -10.50
C LYS A 205 23.73 -5.56 -10.89
N MET A 206 23.11 -5.91 -12.01
CA MET A 206 23.11 -7.29 -12.51
C MET A 206 24.47 -7.71 -13.02
N ALA A 207 25.17 -6.83 -13.76
CA ALA A 207 26.53 -7.06 -14.22
C ALA A 207 27.49 -7.29 -13.05
N ALA A 208 27.40 -6.48 -11.99
CA ALA A 208 28.22 -6.67 -10.79
C ALA A 208 28.00 -8.06 -10.17
N LYS A 209 26.74 -8.45 -9.93
CA LYS A 209 26.41 -9.77 -9.35
C LYS A 209 26.82 -10.94 -10.26
N LEU A 210 26.75 -10.77 -11.56
CA LEU A 210 27.20 -11.79 -12.51
C LEU A 210 28.73 -11.95 -12.50
N CYS A 211 29.45 -10.83 -12.46
CA CYS A 211 30.91 -10.84 -12.44
C CYS A 211 31.49 -11.34 -11.10
N GLU A 212 30.81 -11.08 -9.97
CA GLU A 212 31.18 -11.60 -8.64
C GLU A 212 31.28 -13.12 -8.60
N ASN A 213 30.60 -13.85 -9.50
CA ASN A 213 30.72 -15.29 -9.62
C ASN A 213 32.02 -15.75 -10.27
N ALA A 214 32.70 -14.88 -11.00
CA ALA A 214 33.95 -15.21 -11.74
C ALA A 214 35.17 -14.49 -11.15
N THR A 215 35.02 -13.30 -10.58
CA THR A 215 36.14 -12.52 -10.04
C THR A 215 35.72 -11.68 -8.84
N ASP A 216 36.64 -11.51 -7.88
CA ASP A 216 36.45 -10.58 -6.74
C ASP A 216 36.91 -9.16 -7.07
N LYS A 217 37.56 -8.94 -8.24
CA LYS A 217 38.02 -7.64 -8.70
C LYS A 217 36.88 -6.81 -9.29
N ARG A 218 36.97 -5.50 -9.10
CA ARG A 218 35.91 -4.59 -9.54
C ARG A 218 36.32 -3.68 -10.71
N GLY A 219 37.60 -3.36 -10.83
CA GLY A 219 38.15 -2.52 -11.91
C GLY A 219 38.65 -3.34 -13.08
N CYS A 220 38.38 -2.89 -14.31
CA CYS A 220 38.91 -3.56 -15.52
C CYS A 220 40.46 -3.60 -15.54
N GLY A 221 41.12 -2.53 -15.07
CA GLY A 221 42.57 -2.45 -14.97
C GLY A 221 43.20 -3.29 -13.85
N GLU A 222 42.42 -3.87 -12.95
CA GLU A 222 42.90 -4.75 -11.88
C GLU A 222 43.11 -6.20 -12.36
N LEU A 223 42.51 -6.54 -13.51
CA LEU A 223 42.56 -7.88 -14.07
C LEU A 223 43.84 -8.11 -14.86
N SER A 224 44.55 -9.24 -14.61
CA SER A 224 45.58 -9.73 -15.50
C SER A 224 44.99 -10.18 -16.85
N PRO A 225 45.81 -10.32 -17.90
CA PRO A 225 45.35 -10.83 -19.19
C PRO A 225 44.66 -12.23 -19.09
N GLU A 226 45.14 -13.08 -18.19
CA GLU A 226 44.56 -14.40 -17.95
C GLU A 226 43.21 -14.32 -17.27
N GLU A 227 43.09 -13.51 -16.21
CA GLU A 227 41.81 -13.27 -15.50
C GLU A 227 40.77 -12.62 -16.41
N ARG A 228 41.18 -11.71 -17.31
CA ARG A 228 40.26 -11.12 -18.31
C ARG A 228 39.71 -12.19 -19.25
N ARG A 229 40.53 -13.11 -19.72
CA ARG A 229 40.10 -14.21 -20.57
C ARG A 229 39.16 -15.17 -19.84
N GLU A 230 39.48 -15.54 -18.61
CA GLU A 230 38.61 -16.39 -17.78
C GLU A 230 37.22 -15.75 -17.56
N LEU A 231 37.19 -14.46 -17.24
CA LEU A 231 35.94 -13.72 -17.10
C LEU A 231 35.16 -13.66 -18.43
N ALA A 232 35.83 -13.41 -19.54
CA ALA A 232 35.23 -13.37 -20.87
C ALA A 232 34.62 -14.72 -21.28
N GLU A 233 35.34 -15.82 -21.04
CA GLU A 233 34.85 -17.17 -21.27
C GLU A 233 33.66 -17.54 -20.38
N TYR A 234 33.70 -17.12 -19.11
CA TYR A 234 32.57 -17.27 -18.18
C TYR A 234 31.33 -16.55 -18.71
N LEU A 235 31.46 -15.28 -19.11
CA LEU A 235 30.35 -14.47 -19.63
C LEU A 235 29.79 -15.08 -20.92
N HIS A 236 30.65 -15.46 -21.87
CA HIS A 236 30.23 -16.11 -23.12
C HIS A 236 29.48 -17.42 -22.83
N SER A 237 29.99 -18.26 -21.94
CA SER A 237 29.34 -19.50 -21.52
C SER A 237 27.98 -19.25 -20.87
N PHE A 238 27.91 -18.25 -20.02
CA PHE A 238 26.65 -17.84 -19.34
C PHE A 238 25.58 -17.41 -20.35
N TYR A 239 25.90 -16.51 -21.30
CA TYR A 239 24.95 -16.05 -22.31
C TYR A 239 24.50 -17.16 -23.26
N ARG A 240 25.40 -18.11 -23.58
CA ARG A 240 25.04 -19.28 -24.36
C ARG A 240 24.02 -20.17 -23.62
N ARG A 241 24.23 -20.45 -22.35
CA ARG A 241 23.26 -21.19 -21.51
C ARG A 241 21.93 -20.44 -21.37
N LEU A 242 21.99 -19.15 -21.13
CA LEU A 242 20.79 -18.30 -21.03
C LEU A 242 19.95 -18.38 -22.31
N SER A 243 20.57 -18.32 -23.49
CA SER A 243 19.85 -18.41 -24.77
C SER A 243 19.17 -19.77 -24.99
N GLN A 244 19.70 -20.83 -24.36
CA GLN A 244 19.13 -22.18 -24.37
C GLN A 244 18.07 -22.38 -23.27
N GLY A 245 17.90 -21.42 -22.38
CA GLY A 245 17.00 -21.53 -21.22
C GLY A 245 17.58 -22.35 -20.07
N ASP A 246 18.87 -22.66 -20.11
CA ASP A 246 19.60 -23.36 -19.04
C ASP A 246 20.04 -22.35 -17.98
N VAL A 247 19.14 -22.07 -17.02
CA VAL A 247 19.30 -21.12 -15.93
C VAL A 247 18.98 -21.76 -14.58
N THR A 248 19.55 -21.21 -13.52
CA THR A 248 19.30 -21.63 -12.13
C THR A 248 18.70 -20.47 -11.34
N PRO A 249 17.39 -20.24 -11.48
CA PRO A 249 16.75 -19.07 -10.89
C PRO A 249 16.72 -19.12 -9.36
N CYS A 250 16.86 -17.95 -8.73
CA CYS A 250 16.71 -17.82 -7.30
C CYS A 250 16.11 -16.47 -6.89
N VAL A 251 15.54 -16.45 -5.70
CA VAL A 251 15.10 -15.22 -5.02
C VAL A 251 16.17 -14.85 -3.99
N THR A 252 16.79 -13.68 -4.14
CA THR A 252 17.74 -13.15 -3.16
C THR A 252 17.01 -12.57 -1.96
N LEU A 253 17.59 -12.79 -0.77
CA LEU A 253 17.03 -12.33 0.52
C LEU A 253 17.91 -11.21 1.08
N ASN A 254 17.27 -10.30 1.82
CA ASN A 254 17.98 -9.30 2.61
C ASN A 254 18.39 -9.88 3.98
N ASP A 255 19.11 -9.09 4.79
CA ASP A 255 19.61 -9.49 6.13
C ASP A 255 18.49 -9.89 7.11
N VAL A 256 17.23 -9.59 6.80
CA VAL A 256 16.04 -9.93 7.62
C VAL A 256 15.31 -11.15 7.05
N GLY A 257 15.84 -11.78 5.98
CA GLY A 257 15.25 -12.95 5.32
C GLY A 257 14.06 -12.61 4.40
N GLU A 258 13.85 -11.34 4.02
CA GLU A 258 12.80 -10.93 3.10
C GLU A 258 13.29 -10.90 1.65
N PRO A 259 12.42 -11.19 0.65
CA PRO A 259 12.79 -11.14 -0.76
C PRO A 259 13.28 -9.76 -1.21
N GLU A 260 14.50 -9.66 -1.73
CA GLU A 260 15.11 -8.42 -2.24
C GLU A 260 15.10 -8.35 -3.77
N GLY A 261 15.26 -9.48 -4.45
CA GLY A 261 15.32 -9.53 -5.91
C GLY A 261 15.24 -10.95 -6.46
N VAL A 262 15.29 -11.05 -7.79
CA VAL A 262 15.31 -12.31 -8.52
C VAL A 262 16.51 -12.32 -9.45
N LEU A 263 17.22 -13.43 -9.51
CA LEU A 263 18.36 -13.65 -10.41
C LEU A 263 18.14 -14.93 -11.23
N PRO A 264 18.62 -14.98 -12.49
CA PRO A 264 18.56 -16.17 -13.33
C PRO A 264 19.74 -17.13 -13.07
N PHE A 265 20.56 -16.86 -12.06
CA PHE A 265 21.70 -17.64 -11.62
C PHE A 265 21.85 -17.57 -10.11
N VAL A 266 22.58 -18.51 -9.53
CA VAL A 266 22.91 -18.51 -8.10
C VAL A 266 24.05 -17.52 -7.84
N PRO A 267 23.90 -16.54 -6.94
CA PRO A 267 24.97 -15.62 -6.57
C PRO A 267 26.03 -16.31 -5.71
N LYS A 268 27.30 -15.86 -5.82
CA LYS A 268 28.42 -16.36 -5.02
C LYS A 268 28.24 -16.02 -3.54
N GLU A 269 27.71 -14.84 -3.24
CA GLU A 269 27.53 -14.32 -1.89
C GLU A 269 26.08 -13.88 -1.64
N GLY A 270 25.68 -13.91 -0.36
CA GLY A 270 24.35 -13.52 0.09
C GLY A 270 23.38 -14.69 0.25
N GLU A 271 22.34 -14.48 1.04
CA GLU A 271 21.27 -15.47 1.22
C GLU A 271 20.33 -15.50 0.02
N TYR A 272 19.96 -16.70 -0.40
CA TYR A 272 19.02 -16.90 -1.50
C TYR A 272 18.13 -18.13 -1.28
N ARG A 273 16.98 -18.12 -1.93
CA ARG A 273 16.07 -19.26 -2.04
C ARG A 273 16.03 -19.74 -3.49
N PRO A 274 16.45 -20.99 -3.78
CA PRO A 274 16.39 -21.52 -5.14
C PRO A 274 14.94 -21.66 -5.59
N ALA A 275 14.69 -21.50 -6.89
CA ALA A 275 13.39 -21.72 -7.50
C ALA A 275 13.52 -22.67 -8.70
N PRO A 276 12.53 -23.55 -8.94
CA PRO A 276 12.56 -24.50 -10.06
C PRO A 276 12.55 -23.80 -11.42
N THR A 277 11.84 -22.67 -11.52
CA THR A 277 11.69 -21.89 -12.75
C THR A 277 11.79 -20.39 -12.46
N MET A 278 12.13 -19.61 -13.49
CA MET A 278 12.14 -18.15 -13.38
C MET A 278 10.73 -17.60 -13.07
N SER A 279 9.71 -18.21 -13.65
CA SER A 279 8.31 -17.86 -13.40
C SER A 279 7.91 -18.07 -11.95
N GLU A 280 8.33 -19.15 -11.30
CA GLU A 280 8.07 -19.40 -9.88
C GLU A 280 8.87 -18.45 -8.98
N ALA A 281 10.12 -18.13 -9.34
CA ALA A 281 10.91 -17.13 -8.63
C ALA A 281 10.22 -15.76 -8.64
N LEU A 282 9.71 -15.35 -9.80
CA LEU A 282 8.97 -14.10 -9.98
C LEU A 282 7.63 -14.12 -9.24
N ASP A 283 6.87 -15.23 -9.29
CA ASP A 283 5.64 -15.37 -8.53
C ASP A 283 5.89 -15.24 -7.02
N CYS A 284 6.94 -15.91 -6.51
CA CYS A 284 7.33 -15.83 -5.10
C CYS A 284 7.71 -14.39 -4.68
N PHE A 285 8.54 -13.72 -5.50
CA PHE A 285 9.01 -12.37 -5.23
C PHE A 285 7.89 -11.33 -5.26
N TYR A 286 6.95 -11.44 -6.24
CA TYR A 286 5.90 -10.45 -6.42
C TYR A 286 4.60 -10.77 -5.66
N ALA A 287 4.42 -11.98 -5.10
CA ALA A 287 3.16 -12.39 -4.47
C ALA A 287 2.71 -11.45 -3.35
N GLU A 288 3.61 -11.07 -2.45
CA GLU A 288 3.29 -10.16 -1.34
C GLU A 288 3.24 -8.70 -1.80
N THR A 289 4.21 -8.30 -2.63
CA THR A 289 4.40 -6.90 -3.06
C THR A 289 3.27 -6.42 -3.97
N ASP A 290 2.83 -7.27 -4.91
CA ASP A 290 1.70 -6.98 -5.81
C ASP A 290 0.40 -6.78 -5.02
N ASN A 291 0.14 -7.63 -4.03
CA ASN A 291 -1.07 -7.56 -3.23
C ASN A 291 -1.12 -6.27 -2.40
N LEU A 292 -0.03 -5.91 -1.75
CA LEU A 292 0.09 -4.66 -0.99
C LEU A 292 -0.08 -3.42 -1.88
N GLN A 293 0.53 -3.40 -3.07
CA GLN A 293 0.36 -2.28 -3.99
C GLN A 293 -1.05 -2.18 -4.56
N ARG A 294 -1.66 -3.31 -4.89
CA ARG A 294 -3.05 -3.38 -5.33
C ARG A 294 -3.97 -2.77 -4.29
N MET A 295 -3.82 -3.18 -3.03
CA MET A 295 -4.61 -2.64 -1.93
C MET A 295 -4.36 -1.14 -1.72
N ARG A 296 -3.12 -0.67 -1.82
CA ARG A 296 -2.79 0.77 -1.75
C ARG A 296 -3.45 1.56 -2.87
N ARG A 297 -3.44 1.06 -4.12
CA ARG A 297 -4.07 1.73 -5.28
C ARG A 297 -5.60 1.77 -5.14
N HIS A 298 -6.23 0.64 -4.79
CA HIS A 298 -7.68 0.56 -4.61
C HIS A 298 -8.13 1.38 -3.40
N GLY A 299 -7.32 1.43 -2.35
CA GLY A 299 -7.58 2.21 -1.14
C GLY A 299 -7.21 3.70 -1.22
N ALA A 300 -6.52 4.17 -2.27
CA ALA A 300 -6.01 5.54 -2.35
C ALA A 300 -7.10 6.61 -2.25
N GLY A 301 -8.25 6.39 -2.88
CA GLY A 301 -9.41 7.28 -2.79
C GLY A 301 -9.98 7.36 -1.38
N ILE A 302 -10.11 6.21 -0.71
CA ILE A 302 -10.59 6.12 0.69
C ILE A 302 -9.59 6.80 1.62
N ARG A 303 -8.30 6.56 1.45
CA ARG A 303 -7.23 7.19 2.21
C ARG A 303 -7.31 8.72 2.17
N LYS A 304 -7.45 9.29 0.97
CA LYS A 304 -7.58 10.74 0.80
C LYS A 304 -8.80 11.30 1.54
N ILE A 305 -9.94 10.61 1.49
CA ILE A 305 -11.15 11.01 2.22
C ILE A 305 -10.91 10.98 3.73
N LEU A 306 -10.30 9.91 4.25
CA LEU A 306 -9.99 9.78 5.67
C LEU A 306 -9.02 10.88 6.14
N GLN A 307 -7.92 11.10 5.41
CA GLN A 307 -6.92 12.14 5.74
C GLN A 307 -7.55 13.53 5.77
N ASN A 308 -8.36 13.92 4.77
CA ASN A 308 -9.03 15.21 4.74
C ASN A 308 -9.99 15.41 5.94
N ASN A 309 -10.69 14.34 6.36
CA ASN A 309 -11.57 14.42 7.52
C ASN A 309 -10.79 14.48 8.84
N ILE A 310 -9.68 13.75 8.97
CA ILE A 310 -8.75 13.81 10.11
C ILE A 310 -8.20 15.25 10.27
N GLU A 311 -7.72 15.85 9.19
CA GLU A 311 -7.25 17.25 9.20
C GLU A 311 -8.35 18.22 9.63
N ARG A 312 -9.57 18.01 9.15
CA ARG A 312 -10.73 18.83 9.55
C ARG A 312 -11.05 18.68 11.05
N CYS A 313 -10.98 17.47 11.60
CA CYS A 313 -11.17 17.23 13.03
C CYS A 313 -10.08 17.91 13.85
N ASN A 314 -8.81 17.79 13.47
CA ASN A 314 -7.69 18.44 14.16
C ASN A 314 -7.83 19.97 14.19
N LYS A 315 -8.24 20.59 13.07
CA LYS A 315 -8.51 22.04 13.02
C LYS A 315 -9.64 22.44 13.96
N LYS A 316 -10.73 21.65 14.03
CA LYS A 316 -11.83 21.92 14.97
C LYS A 316 -11.38 21.81 16.42
N ILE A 317 -10.61 20.76 16.76
CA ILE A 317 -10.09 20.56 18.11
C ILE A 317 -9.23 21.75 18.52
N ALA A 318 -8.32 22.21 17.67
CA ALA A 318 -7.47 23.38 17.94
C ALA A 318 -8.30 24.66 18.21
N LEU A 319 -9.37 24.91 17.43
CA LEU A 319 -10.28 26.04 17.66
C LEU A 319 -11.04 25.91 18.99
N TYR A 320 -11.46 24.70 19.37
CA TYR A 320 -12.13 24.50 20.65
C TYR A 320 -11.13 24.62 21.83
N ASP A 321 -9.89 24.16 21.68
CA ASP A 321 -8.84 24.34 22.69
C ASP A 321 -8.55 25.82 22.93
N GLU A 322 -8.48 26.64 21.88
CA GLU A 322 -8.32 28.09 21.98
C GLU A 322 -9.50 28.74 22.71
N ALA A 323 -10.74 28.33 22.39
CA ALA A 323 -11.93 28.81 23.06
C ALA A 323 -12.00 28.44 24.55
N ILE A 324 -11.50 27.26 24.91
CA ILE A 324 -11.43 26.79 26.31
C ILE A 324 -10.32 27.52 27.06
N ALA A 325 -9.17 27.76 26.44
CA ALA A 325 -8.03 28.46 27.06
C ALA A 325 -8.32 29.92 27.45
N SER A 326 -9.37 30.52 26.89
CA SER A 326 -9.82 31.91 27.22
C SER A 326 -10.46 32.06 28.58
N GLU A 327 -10.40 31.06 29.48
CA GLU A 327 -11.05 31.04 30.79
C GLU A 327 -10.67 32.24 31.67
N GLY A 328 -9.42 32.67 31.70
CA GLY A 328 -8.94 33.81 32.47
C GLY A 328 -9.62 35.14 32.05
N ASP A 329 -9.94 35.29 30.78
CA ASP A 329 -10.64 36.50 30.29
C ASP A 329 -12.15 36.46 30.60
N ILE A 330 -12.73 35.24 30.68
CA ILE A 330 -14.13 35.06 31.09
C ILE A 330 -14.31 35.46 32.54
N GLU A 331 -13.44 35.02 33.46
CA GLU A 331 -13.50 35.36 34.87
C GLU A 331 -13.26 36.87 35.11
N LYS A 332 -12.43 37.54 34.30
CA LYS A 332 -12.28 39.02 34.34
C LYS A 332 -13.61 39.73 34.06
N LEU A 333 -14.43 39.23 33.15
CA LEU A 333 -15.76 39.84 32.87
C LEU A 333 -16.66 39.76 34.08
N LYS A 334 -16.66 38.66 34.83
CA LYS A 334 -17.39 38.49 36.07
C LYS A 334 -16.86 39.45 37.12
N LEU A 335 -15.55 39.49 37.35
CA LEU A 335 -14.88 40.39 38.27
C LEU A 335 -15.20 41.85 37.98
N PHE A 336 -15.19 42.28 36.72
CA PHE A 336 -15.57 43.63 36.33
C PHE A 336 -17.02 43.98 36.72
N GLY A 337 -17.96 43.05 36.51
CA GLY A 337 -19.35 43.22 36.94
C GLY A 337 -19.49 43.37 38.44
N GLU A 338 -18.80 42.53 39.23
CA GLU A 338 -18.79 42.55 40.70
C GLU A 338 -18.19 43.85 41.25
N LEU A 339 -17.01 44.23 40.74
CA LEU A 339 -16.32 45.45 41.16
C LEU A 339 -17.11 46.74 40.84
N LEU A 340 -17.81 46.78 39.71
CA LEU A 340 -18.66 47.92 39.34
C LEU A 340 -19.85 48.07 40.27
N ILE A 341 -20.52 46.98 40.66
CA ILE A 341 -21.64 47.03 41.60
C ILE A 341 -21.14 47.46 42.97
N ALA A 342 -20.07 46.85 43.47
CA ALA A 342 -19.52 47.15 44.80
C ALA A 342 -19.04 48.61 44.95
N ASN A 343 -18.58 49.23 43.87
CA ASN A 343 -18.04 50.59 43.88
C ASN A 343 -18.98 51.62 43.20
N ALA A 344 -20.22 51.25 42.88
CA ALA A 344 -21.11 52.10 42.07
C ALA A 344 -21.30 53.52 42.68
N TYR A 345 -21.24 53.65 44.00
CA TYR A 345 -21.39 54.93 44.73
C TYR A 345 -20.17 55.85 44.61
N ARG A 346 -19.02 55.36 44.17
CA ARG A 346 -17.78 56.13 44.00
C ARG A 346 -17.46 56.51 42.56
N ILE A 347 -18.12 55.85 41.59
CA ILE A 347 -17.84 56.01 40.15
C ILE A 347 -18.71 57.14 39.62
N ILE A 348 -18.11 58.11 38.92
CA ILE A 348 -18.81 59.23 38.31
C ILE A 348 -19.66 58.74 37.13
N SER A 349 -20.94 59.00 37.11
CA SER A 349 -21.81 58.65 35.99
C SER A 349 -21.37 59.35 34.70
N GLY A 350 -21.35 58.63 33.57
CA GLY A 350 -20.89 59.15 32.27
C GLY A 350 -19.39 59.07 32.01
N SER A 351 -18.60 58.46 32.91
CA SER A 351 -17.20 58.17 32.69
C SER A 351 -17.01 57.05 31.63
N SER A 352 -15.94 57.15 30.86
CA SER A 352 -15.54 56.11 29.89
C SER A 352 -14.74 54.94 30.51
N GLU A 353 -14.25 55.12 31.73
CA GLU A 353 -13.56 54.11 32.53
C GLU A 353 -13.78 54.28 34.02
N ALA A 354 -13.65 53.21 34.77
CA ALA A 354 -13.60 53.23 36.24
C ALA A 354 -12.28 52.59 36.71
N VAL A 355 -11.60 53.26 37.68
CA VAL A 355 -10.44 52.67 38.38
C VAL A 355 -10.94 52.31 39.77
N VAL A 356 -11.00 51.01 40.06
CA VAL A 356 -11.53 50.47 41.32
C VAL A 356 -10.54 49.48 41.92
N GLN A 357 -10.54 49.36 43.22
CA GLN A 357 -9.69 48.44 43.94
C GLN A 357 -10.27 47.03 43.91
N ASN A 358 -9.46 46.09 43.46
CA ASN A 358 -9.76 44.67 43.52
C ASN A 358 -9.37 44.14 44.91
N TYR A 359 -10.35 43.86 45.73
CA TYR A 359 -10.19 43.36 47.09
C TYR A 359 -10.10 41.81 47.15
N TYR A 360 -10.14 41.13 46.02
CA TYR A 360 -9.92 39.69 45.93
C TYR A 360 -8.45 39.33 45.80
N THR A 361 -7.53 40.29 45.59
CA THR A 361 -6.09 40.10 45.55
C THR A 361 -5.44 40.60 46.84
N ASP A 362 -4.37 39.96 47.29
CA ASP A 362 -3.52 40.38 48.42
C ASP A 362 -2.07 40.58 47.94
N PRO A 363 -1.53 41.81 47.92
CA PRO A 363 -2.18 43.07 48.24
C PRO A 363 -3.26 43.50 47.23
N PRO A 364 -4.27 44.33 47.63
CA PRO A 364 -5.31 44.80 46.73
C PRO A 364 -4.76 45.64 45.58
N GLU A 365 -5.12 45.30 44.35
CA GLU A 365 -4.65 45.93 43.12
C GLU A 365 -5.75 46.87 42.53
N ASN A 366 -5.32 47.97 41.87
CA ASN A 366 -6.25 48.83 41.14
C ASN A 366 -6.52 48.25 39.75
N VAL A 367 -7.79 48.01 39.42
CA VAL A 367 -8.27 47.49 38.14
C VAL A 367 -8.95 48.59 37.36
N ARG A 368 -8.56 48.76 36.08
CA ARG A 368 -9.24 49.67 35.15
C ARG A 368 -10.33 48.90 34.41
N ILE A 369 -11.54 49.38 34.47
CA ILE A 369 -12.72 48.78 33.86
C ILE A 369 -13.26 49.74 32.80
N PRO A 370 -13.26 49.38 31.51
CA PRO A 370 -13.88 50.19 30.46
C PRO A 370 -15.39 50.30 30.64
N LEU A 371 -15.92 51.52 30.50
CA LEU A 371 -17.33 51.80 30.62
C LEU A 371 -17.89 52.43 29.33
N ASP A 372 -19.14 52.19 29.05
CA ASP A 372 -19.90 52.92 28.03
C ASP A 372 -20.61 54.08 28.71
N ALA A 373 -20.13 55.30 28.47
CA ALA A 373 -20.61 56.53 29.10
C ALA A 373 -22.09 56.81 28.90
N ARG A 374 -22.74 56.16 27.94
CA ARG A 374 -24.20 56.31 27.66
C ARG A 374 -25.08 55.55 28.64
N TYR A 375 -24.52 54.66 29.45
CA TYR A 375 -25.26 53.80 30.35
C TYR A 375 -24.91 54.06 31.81
N SER A 376 -25.84 53.79 32.70
CA SER A 376 -25.54 53.82 34.12
C SER A 376 -24.50 52.79 34.54
N ILE A 377 -23.87 52.94 35.71
CA ILE A 377 -22.91 52.00 36.25
C ILE A 377 -23.53 50.61 36.39
N ASN A 378 -24.79 50.54 36.85
CA ASN A 378 -25.49 49.26 36.97
C ASN A 378 -25.75 48.61 35.60
N ASP A 379 -26.10 49.39 34.57
CA ASP A 379 -26.29 48.86 33.23
C ASP A 379 -24.96 48.34 32.62
N ASN A 380 -23.86 49.06 32.88
CA ASN A 380 -22.52 48.59 32.49
C ASN A 380 -22.16 47.28 33.20
N ALA A 381 -22.44 47.16 34.50
CA ALA A 381 -22.24 45.92 35.24
C ALA A 381 -23.08 44.77 34.68
N GLN A 382 -24.38 45.02 34.38
CA GLN A 382 -25.24 44.02 33.73
C GLN A 382 -24.72 43.58 32.33
N LYS A 383 -24.15 44.52 31.55
CA LYS A 383 -23.51 44.19 30.27
C LYS A 383 -22.32 43.25 30.45
N TYR A 384 -21.48 43.47 31.49
CA TYR A 384 -20.38 42.58 31.82
C TYR A 384 -20.89 41.20 32.25
N TYR A 385 -21.91 41.09 33.07
CA TYR A 385 -22.51 39.80 33.42
C TYR A 385 -23.11 39.07 32.21
N LYS A 386 -23.80 39.79 31.31
CA LYS A 386 -24.32 39.19 30.08
C LYS A 386 -23.17 38.67 29.19
N LYS A 387 -22.06 39.42 29.06
CA LYS A 387 -20.87 38.97 28.35
C LYS A 387 -20.26 37.72 29.00
N TYR A 388 -20.14 37.70 30.35
CA TYR A 388 -19.68 36.57 31.11
C TYR A 388 -20.51 35.31 30.87
N GLN A 389 -21.84 35.41 30.99
CA GLN A 389 -22.73 34.27 30.78
C GLN A 389 -22.65 33.73 29.36
N LYS A 390 -22.60 34.63 28.36
CA LYS A 390 -22.44 34.22 26.96
C LYS A 390 -21.10 33.54 26.72
N ALA A 391 -20.00 34.05 27.24
CA ALA A 391 -18.68 33.50 27.09
C ALA A 391 -18.55 32.14 27.81
N LYS A 392 -19.11 32.02 29.04
CA LYS A 392 -19.17 30.76 29.78
C LYS A 392 -19.94 29.67 29.03
N ALA A 393 -21.12 29.99 28.51
CA ALA A 393 -21.91 29.05 27.72
C ALA A 393 -21.20 28.62 26.42
N ALA A 394 -20.49 29.56 25.78
CA ALA A 394 -19.68 29.25 24.57
C ALA A 394 -18.53 28.31 24.91
N ARG A 395 -17.80 28.52 26.02
CA ARG A 395 -16.74 27.64 26.50
C ARG A 395 -17.25 26.22 26.80
N ASP A 396 -18.38 26.14 27.55
CA ASP A 396 -18.95 24.83 27.92
C ASP A 396 -19.44 24.06 26.68
N MET A 397 -20.00 24.78 25.68
CA MET A 397 -20.32 24.18 24.37
C MET A 397 -19.06 23.75 23.61
N ALA A 398 -18.00 24.56 23.62
CA ALA A 398 -16.72 24.20 22.98
C ALA A 398 -16.14 22.94 23.59
N ALA A 399 -16.17 22.77 24.93
CA ALA A 399 -15.72 21.58 25.61
C ALA A 399 -16.46 20.31 25.15
N GLN A 400 -17.79 20.36 25.06
CA GLN A 400 -18.61 19.26 24.55
C GLN A 400 -18.32 18.95 23.08
N GLN A 401 -18.17 19.98 22.24
CA GLN A 401 -17.87 19.78 20.82
C GLN A 401 -16.45 19.23 20.60
N ARG A 402 -15.49 19.63 21.44
CA ARG A 402 -14.14 19.08 21.45
C ARG A 402 -14.14 17.59 21.71
N GLU A 403 -14.89 17.14 22.72
CA GLU A 403 -14.98 15.71 23.05
C GLU A 403 -15.55 14.90 21.88
N ARG A 404 -16.65 15.38 21.27
CA ARG A 404 -17.21 14.76 20.05
C ARG A 404 -16.22 14.74 18.88
N ALA A 405 -15.43 15.81 18.72
CA ALA A 405 -14.41 15.87 17.66
C ALA A 405 -13.25 14.89 17.91
N LEU A 406 -12.88 14.66 19.18
CA LEU A 406 -11.89 13.64 19.56
C LEU A 406 -12.40 12.22 19.31
N GLU A 407 -13.66 11.94 19.63
CA GLU A 407 -14.30 10.64 19.31
C GLU A 407 -14.33 10.39 17.79
N GLU A 408 -14.69 11.44 17.01
CA GLU A 408 -14.68 11.37 15.54
C GLU A 408 -13.26 11.13 15.00
N LEU A 409 -12.25 11.83 15.54
CA LEU A 409 -10.85 11.67 15.18
C LEU A 409 -10.36 10.24 15.43
N ASN A 410 -10.61 9.72 16.63
CA ASN A 410 -10.23 8.35 16.99
C ASN A 410 -10.87 7.31 16.06
N TYR A 411 -12.12 7.48 15.69
CA TYR A 411 -12.79 6.63 14.72
C TYR A 411 -12.12 6.67 13.35
N LEU A 412 -11.84 7.86 12.82
CA LEU A 412 -11.22 8.05 11.51
C LEU A 412 -9.78 7.51 11.45
N GLU A 413 -9.01 7.70 12.52
CA GLU A 413 -7.67 7.13 12.67
C GLU A 413 -7.70 5.60 12.74
N GLY A 414 -8.70 5.03 13.42
CA GLY A 414 -8.96 3.59 13.43
C GLY A 414 -9.29 3.05 12.03
N GLN A 415 -10.09 3.78 11.25
CA GLN A 415 -10.40 3.40 9.86
C GLN A 415 -9.19 3.51 8.94
N LEU A 416 -8.33 4.51 9.13
CA LEU A 416 -7.07 4.62 8.39
C LEU A 416 -6.14 3.44 8.69
N TYR A 417 -6.05 3.05 9.96
CA TYR A 417 -5.29 1.87 10.38
C TYR A 417 -5.87 0.56 9.80
N ASN A 418 -7.19 0.39 9.79
CA ASN A 418 -7.86 -0.75 9.16
C ASN A 418 -7.58 -0.80 7.66
N LEU A 419 -7.58 0.36 6.97
CA LEU A 419 -7.23 0.46 5.55
C LEU A 419 -5.80 -0.02 5.27
N ASP A 420 -4.85 0.34 6.13
CA ASP A 420 -3.44 -0.09 6.00
C ASP A 420 -3.25 -1.60 6.16
N LYS A 421 -4.16 -2.25 6.87
CA LYS A 421 -4.16 -3.70 7.09
C LYS A 421 -4.94 -4.50 6.06
N CYS A 422 -5.71 -3.88 5.17
CA CYS A 422 -6.47 -4.59 4.16
C CYS A 422 -5.55 -5.43 3.27
N THR A 423 -5.81 -6.73 3.19
CA THR A 423 -5.08 -7.69 2.37
C THR A 423 -5.88 -8.17 1.16
N GLY A 424 -7.18 -7.85 1.09
CA GLY A 424 -8.08 -8.28 0.02
C GLY A 424 -9.21 -7.29 -0.28
N ASP A 425 -9.77 -7.41 -1.50
CA ASP A 425 -10.85 -6.52 -1.97
C ASP A 425 -12.13 -6.64 -1.13
N SER A 426 -12.40 -7.80 -0.52
CA SER A 426 -13.54 -7.97 0.40
C SER A 426 -13.42 -7.10 1.64
N GLU A 427 -12.22 -7.02 2.24
CA GLU A 427 -11.95 -6.17 3.42
C GLU A 427 -12.05 -4.70 3.06
N LEU A 428 -11.49 -4.30 1.91
CA LEU A 428 -11.56 -2.93 1.39
C LEU A 428 -13.01 -2.51 1.11
N LYS A 429 -13.82 -3.42 0.58
CA LYS A 429 -15.24 -3.18 0.34
C LYS A 429 -16.02 -3.04 1.64
N GLU A 430 -15.78 -3.91 2.64
CA GLU A 430 -16.41 -3.81 3.96
C GLU A 430 -16.13 -2.45 4.62
N LEU A 431 -14.88 -1.98 4.53
CA LEU A 431 -14.47 -0.66 5.03
C LEU A 431 -15.15 0.47 4.25
N SER A 432 -15.20 0.38 2.92
CA SER A 432 -15.89 1.35 2.07
C SER A 432 -17.39 1.41 2.40
N ASP A 433 -18.05 0.26 2.56
CA ASP A 433 -19.47 0.17 2.90
C ASP A 433 -19.75 0.74 4.31
N GLU A 434 -18.82 0.59 5.27
CA GLU A 434 -18.93 1.20 6.59
C GLU A 434 -18.85 2.72 6.47
N LEU A 435 -17.85 3.26 5.77
CA LEU A 435 -17.67 4.69 5.54
C LEU A 435 -18.84 5.32 4.75
N MET A 436 -19.48 4.58 3.85
CA MET A 436 -20.71 5.03 3.17
C MET A 436 -21.90 5.09 4.14
N ASN A 437 -22.05 4.13 5.05
CA ASN A 437 -23.13 4.12 6.02
C ASN A 437 -22.97 5.24 7.07
N GLU A 438 -21.73 5.54 7.45
CA GLU A 438 -21.38 6.64 8.35
C GLU A 438 -21.36 8.02 7.65
N GLY A 439 -21.61 8.09 6.33
CA GLY A 439 -21.76 9.32 5.56
C GLY A 439 -20.45 9.99 5.11
N TYR A 440 -19.31 9.35 5.27
CA TYR A 440 -18.01 9.87 4.79
C TYR A 440 -17.82 9.70 3.29
N ILE A 441 -18.43 8.67 2.71
CA ILE A 441 -18.39 8.38 1.26
C ILE A 441 -19.83 8.49 0.72
N LYS A 442 -20.00 9.20 -0.41
CA LYS A 442 -21.29 9.29 -1.09
C LYS A 442 -21.66 7.95 -1.72
N ARG A 443 -22.90 7.52 -1.55
CA ARG A 443 -23.41 6.34 -2.26
C ARG A 443 -23.44 6.61 -3.76
N PRO A 444 -23.05 5.64 -4.62
CA PRO A 444 -23.20 5.78 -6.06
C PRO A 444 -24.67 6.07 -6.43
N LYS A 445 -24.89 7.02 -7.35
CA LYS A 445 -26.24 7.37 -7.80
C LYS A 445 -26.89 6.28 -8.67
N ASP A 446 -26.07 5.47 -9.35
CA ASP A 446 -26.53 4.34 -10.14
C ASP A 446 -26.79 3.16 -9.22
N GLY A 447 -28.03 2.69 -9.15
CA GLY A 447 -28.49 1.57 -8.33
C GLY A 447 -27.90 0.19 -8.73
N ARG A 448 -26.73 0.15 -9.33
CA ARG A 448 -25.97 -1.08 -9.60
C ARG A 448 -25.55 -1.69 -8.27
N LYS A 449 -26.27 -2.73 -7.85
CA LYS A 449 -25.85 -3.59 -6.74
C LYS A 449 -24.49 -4.19 -7.13
N GLY A 450 -23.42 -3.65 -6.56
CA GLY A 450 -22.10 -4.25 -6.73
C GLY A 450 -22.13 -5.74 -6.34
N GLN A 451 -21.27 -6.52 -6.96
CA GLN A 451 -21.15 -7.96 -6.67
C GLN A 451 -20.98 -8.15 -5.17
N LYS A 452 -21.86 -8.98 -4.56
CA LYS A 452 -21.75 -9.35 -3.16
C LYS A 452 -20.54 -10.27 -3.02
N LEU A 453 -19.41 -9.70 -2.60
CA LEU A 453 -18.27 -10.51 -2.16
C LEU A 453 -18.64 -11.21 -0.85
N PRO A 454 -18.17 -12.44 -0.62
CA PRO A 454 -18.37 -13.10 0.67
C PRO A 454 -17.71 -12.25 1.77
N PRO A 455 -18.33 -12.15 2.97
CA PRO A 455 -17.74 -11.40 4.07
C PRO A 455 -16.39 -12.01 4.46
N SER A 456 -15.44 -11.13 4.79
CA SER A 456 -14.13 -11.55 5.26
C SER A 456 -14.28 -12.26 6.63
N LYS A 457 -13.46 -13.30 6.86
CA LYS A 457 -13.46 -14.03 8.13
C LYS A 457 -12.49 -13.38 9.11
N PRO A 458 -12.80 -13.35 10.43
CA PRO A 458 -11.84 -12.95 11.44
C PRO A 458 -10.62 -13.89 11.44
N MET A 459 -9.49 -13.41 11.90
CA MET A 459 -8.31 -14.24 12.11
C MET A 459 -8.56 -15.17 13.31
N CYS A 460 -8.13 -16.42 13.18
CA CYS A 460 -8.20 -17.41 14.26
C CYS A 460 -6.78 -17.92 14.52
N PHE A 461 -6.34 -17.91 15.77
CA PHE A 461 -5.05 -18.40 16.23
C PHE A 461 -5.25 -19.45 17.30
N ILE A 462 -4.31 -20.37 17.44
CA ILE A 462 -4.31 -21.36 18.51
C ILE A 462 -3.20 -21.01 19.49
N SER A 463 -3.55 -20.85 20.77
CA SER A 463 -2.59 -20.58 21.81
C SER A 463 -1.66 -21.77 22.09
N SER A 464 -0.61 -21.56 22.88
CA SER A 464 0.26 -22.65 23.37
C SER A 464 -0.51 -23.72 24.18
N ASP A 465 -1.64 -23.34 24.75
CA ASP A 465 -2.48 -24.20 25.58
C ASP A 465 -3.63 -24.84 24.77
N GLY A 466 -3.63 -24.69 23.42
CA GLY A 466 -4.64 -25.26 22.53
C GLY A 466 -5.97 -24.49 22.50
N ILE A 467 -6.02 -23.26 23.02
CA ILE A 467 -7.24 -22.44 23.10
C ILE A 467 -7.31 -21.50 21.89
N GLU A 468 -8.49 -21.40 21.28
CA GLU A 468 -8.75 -20.52 20.15
C GLU A 468 -8.77 -19.04 20.56
N ILE A 469 -8.06 -18.22 19.79
CA ILE A 469 -7.99 -16.75 19.92
C ILE A 469 -8.44 -16.14 18.61
N TYR A 470 -9.52 -15.38 18.63
CA TYR A 470 -10.04 -14.69 17.46
C TYR A 470 -9.70 -13.21 17.46
N VAL A 471 -9.29 -12.67 16.30
CA VAL A 471 -8.92 -11.27 16.13
C VAL A 471 -9.72 -10.66 14.98
N GLY A 472 -10.40 -9.56 15.25
CA GLY A 472 -11.19 -8.83 14.25
C GLY A 472 -10.30 -8.01 13.30
N LYS A 473 -10.63 -8.03 12.03
CA LYS A 473 -9.88 -7.31 10.97
C LYS A 473 -10.39 -5.87 10.75
N ASN A 474 -11.62 -5.60 11.12
CA ASN A 474 -12.27 -4.29 10.98
C ASN A 474 -13.34 -4.10 12.06
N ASN A 475 -13.89 -2.88 12.16
CA ASN A 475 -14.85 -2.51 13.19
C ASN A 475 -16.14 -3.35 13.16
N ARG A 476 -16.63 -3.74 11.98
CA ARG A 476 -17.81 -4.62 11.85
C ARG A 476 -17.53 -6.01 12.39
N GLN A 477 -16.33 -6.54 12.11
CA GLN A 477 -15.92 -7.83 12.68
C GLN A 477 -15.67 -7.71 14.18
N ASN A 478 -15.11 -6.62 14.68
CA ASN A 478 -14.95 -6.35 16.10
C ASN A 478 -16.32 -6.41 16.80
N ASP A 479 -17.33 -5.75 16.24
CA ASP A 479 -18.71 -5.82 16.76
C ASP A 479 -19.27 -7.24 16.68
N ALA A 480 -19.13 -7.92 15.55
CA ALA A 480 -19.65 -9.27 15.37
C ALA A 480 -18.99 -10.27 16.33
N LEU A 481 -17.67 -10.21 16.49
CA LEU A 481 -16.93 -11.04 17.44
C LEU A 481 -17.37 -10.79 18.88
N THR A 482 -17.45 -9.53 19.29
CA THR A 482 -17.74 -9.17 20.68
C THR A 482 -19.20 -9.40 21.03
N LEU A 483 -20.15 -8.99 20.15
CA LEU A 483 -21.56 -8.92 20.51
C LEU A 483 -22.38 -10.16 20.10
N LYS A 484 -21.93 -10.90 19.07
CA LYS A 484 -22.68 -12.04 18.52
C LYS A 484 -21.97 -13.39 18.66
N PHE A 485 -20.64 -13.41 18.50
CA PHE A 485 -19.86 -14.65 18.47
C PHE A 485 -19.36 -15.06 19.87
N ALA A 486 -18.81 -14.13 20.63
CA ALA A 486 -18.25 -14.41 21.94
C ALA A 486 -19.31 -14.78 22.97
N GLY A 487 -19.07 -15.85 23.71
CA GLY A 487 -19.89 -16.25 24.85
C GLY A 487 -19.76 -15.27 26.03
N PRO A 488 -20.73 -15.23 26.96
CA PRO A 488 -20.70 -14.28 28.08
C PRO A 488 -19.44 -14.38 28.98
N LYS A 489 -18.83 -15.56 29.05
CA LYS A 489 -17.66 -15.87 29.89
C LYS A 489 -16.35 -15.86 29.12
N ASP A 490 -16.37 -15.70 27.79
CA ASP A 490 -15.16 -15.57 27.01
C ASP A 490 -14.39 -14.29 27.40
N THR A 491 -13.08 -14.34 27.31
CA THR A 491 -12.24 -13.19 27.64
C THR A 491 -12.09 -12.28 26.43
N TRP A 492 -12.52 -11.03 26.58
CA TRP A 492 -12.35 -9.96 25.61
C TRP A 492 -11.13 -9.11 25.94
N LEU A 493 -10.35 -8.73 24.92
CA LEU A 493 -9.18 -7.88 25.07
C LEU A 493 -9.17 -6.76 24.00
N HIS A 494 -8.63 -5.61 24.38
CA HIS A 494 -8.38 -4.48 23.48
C HIS A 494 -7.27 -3.58 24.03
N THR A 495 -6.51 -2.93 23.17
CA THR A 495 -5.51 -1.92 23.58
C THR A 495 -6.20 -0.69 24.17
N LYS A 496 -5.72 -0.26 25.36
CA LYS A 496 -6.30 0.88 26.07
C LYS A 496 -6.00 2.18 25.33
N ASP A 497 -7.07 2.96 25.04
CA ASP A 497 -6.99 4.29 24.41
C ASP A 497 -6.23 4.34 23.06
N ILE A 498 -6.00 3.17 22.44
CA ILE A 498 -5.29 3.03 21.16
C ILE A 498 -6.21 2.29 20.18
N PRO A 499 -6.42 2.81 18.94
CA PRO A 499 -7.16 2.08 17.92
C PRO A 499 -6.55 0.71 17.62
N GLY A 500 -7.39 -0.34 17.64
CA GLY A 500 -6.93 -1.72 17.48
C GLY A 500 -8.06 -2.71 17.22
N SER A 501 -7.70 -3.99 17.15
CA SER A 501 -8.62 -5.10 16.98
C SER A 501 -9.19 -5.56 18.31
N HIS A 502 -10.47 -5.96 18.32
CA HIS A 502 -11.01 -6.76 19.42
C HIS A 502 -10.45 -8.17 19.32
N VAL A 503 -10.00 -8.68 20.44
CA VAL A 503 -9.49 -10.05 20.56
C VAL A 503 -10.39 -10.82 21.52
N ILE A 504 -10.78 -12.04 21.12
CA ILE A 504 -11.63 -12.94 21.92
C ILE A 504 -10.87 -14.23 22.15
N ILE A 505 -10.63 -14.57 23.41
CA ILE A 505 -10.14 -15.88 23.83
C ILE A 505 -11.35 -16.72 24.21
N ARG A 506 -11.51 -17.89 23.58
CA ARG A 506 -12.64 -18.81 23.78
C ARG A 506 -12.51 -19.61 25.09
N ALA A 507 -12.29 -18.90 26.19
CA ALA A 507 -12.16 -19.50 27.52
C ALA A 507 -12.56 -18.54 28.62
N GLU A 508 -13.16 -19.11 29.67
CA GLU A 508 -13.34 -18.47 30.98
C GLU A 508 -12.03 -18.60 31.77
N ASN A 509 -11.48 -17.49 32.28
CA ASN A 509 -10.22 -17.46 33.05
C ASN A 509 -9.08 -18.22 32.33
N PRO A 510 -8.65 -17.78 31.14
CA PRO A 510 -7.60 -18.46 30.38
C PRO A 510 -6.28 -18.53 31.17
N PRO A 511 -5.44 -19.56 30.92
CA PRO A 511 -4.09 -19.62 31.48
C PRO A 511 -3.30 -18.34 31.20
N ARG A 512 -2.33 -18.02 32.07
CA ARG A 512 -1.51 -16.81 31.92
C ARG A 512 -0.78 -16.75 30.58
N SER A 513 -0.32 -17.89 30.06
CA SER A 513 0.31 -18.05 28.74
C SER A 513 -0.64 -17.62 27.61
N THR A 514 -1.88 -18.17 27.60
CA THR A 514 -2.90 -17.81 26.61
C THR A 514 -3.34 -16.35 26.75
N LEU A 515 -3.49 -15.82 27.96
CA LEU A 515 -3.83 -14.42 28.21
C LEU A 515 -2.74 -13.48 27.67
N TYR A 516 -1.46 -13.81 27.92
CA TYR A 516 -0.32 -13.08 27.40
C TYR A 516 -0.30 -13.09 25.86
N GLN A 517 -0.51 -14.25 25.24
CA GLN A 517 -0.58 -14.36 23.77
C GLN A 517 -1.75 -13.58 23.19
N GLY A 518 -2.91 -13.58 23.85
CA GLY A 518 -4.06 -12.75 23.46
C GLY A 518 -3.76 -11.25 23.57
N ALA A 519 -3.09 -10.82 24.63
CA ALA A 519 -2.66 -9.43 24.81
C ALA A 519 -1.60 -9.03 23.78
N LEU A 520 -0.63 -9.93 23.49
CA LEU A 520 0.39 -9.73 22.46
C LEU A 520 -0.25 -9.54 21.08
N LEU A 521 -1.24 -10.37 20.73
CA LEU A 521 -2.01 -10.23 19.48
C LEU A 521 -2.82 -8.92 19.47
N ALA A 522 -3.45 -8.51 20.57
CA ALA A 522 -4.17 -7.24 20.65
C ALA A 522 -3.23 -6.05 20.41
N ALA A 523 -2.05 -6.04 21.03
CA ALA A 523 -1.03 -5.00 20.84
C ALA A 523 -0.46 -5.01 19.41
N TYR A 524 -0.15 -6.19 18.85
CA TYR A 524 0.38 -6.34 17.49
C TYR A 524 -0.63 -5.91 16.41
N TYR A 525 -1.92 -6.20 16.61
CA TYR A 525 -3.01 -5.78 15.72
C TYR A 525 -3.63 -4.43 16.13
N SER A 526 -2.84 -3.55 16.76
CA SER A 526 -3.20 -2.18 17.09
C SER A 526 -2.22 -1.17 16.51
N ARG A 527 -2.54 0.12 16.62
CA ARG A 527 -1.61 1.22 16.28
C ARG A 527 -0.34 1.23 17.16
N GLY A 528 -0.39 0.58 18.31
CA GLY A 528 0.74 0.41 19.25
C GLY A 528 1.74 -0.67 18.85
N ARG A 529 1.65 -1.28 17.67
CA ARG A 529 2.51 -2.39 17.20
C ARG A 529 4.02 -2.15 17.33
N GLY A 530 4.48 -0.91 17.17
CA GLY A 530 5.89 -0.54 17.28
C GLY A 530 6.28 0.08 18.62
N SER A 531 5.39 0.05 19.62
CA SER A 531 5.61 0.65 20.91
C SER A 531 5.96 -0.42 21.97
N GLU A 532 6.75 -0.03 22.95
CA GLU A 532 7.02 -0.85 24.13
C GLU A 532 5.92 -0.65 25.19
N ASN A 533 5.70 -1.65 26.04
CA ASN A 533 4.76 -1.60 27.16
C ASN A 533 3.35 -1.13 26.79
N VAL A 534 2.80 -1.69 25.71
CA VAL A 534 1.45 -1.35 25.26
C VAL A 534 0.42 -1.83 26.29
N PRO A 535 -0.43 -0.94 26.83
CA PRO A 535 -1.49 -1.32 27.75
C PRO A 535 -2.63 -2.03 26.99
N VAL A 536 -2.98 -3.23 27.43
CA VAL A 536 -4.09 -4.02 26.90
C VAL A 536 -5.07 -4.32 28.02
N ASP A 537 -6.27 -3.77 27.90
CA ASP A 537 -7.35 -4.05 28.82
C ASP A 537 -8.02 -5.38 28.47
N TYR A 538 -8.36 -6.17 29.49
CA TYR A 538 -9.09 -7.41 29.34
C TYR A 538 -10.16 -7.58 30.41
N THR A 539 -11.27 -8.17 29.99
CA THR A 539 -12.43 -8.45 30.87
C THR A 539 -13.26 -9.58 30.28
N GLU A 540 -14.20 -10.13 31.07
CA GLU A 540 -15.17 -11.05 30.50
C GLU A 540 -16.13 -10.32 29.54
N ARG A 541 -16.49 -10.98 28.46
CA ARG A 541 -17.35 -10.39 27.42
C ARG A 541 -18.68 -9.83 27.98
N ARG A 542 -19.27 -10.41 29.02
CA ARG A 542 -20.51 -9.92 29.63
C ARG A 542 -20.44 -8.47 30.15
N PHE A 543 -19.25 -7.99 30.46
CA PHE A 543 -19.00 -6.62 30.93
C PHE A 543 -18.72 -5.64 29.77
N VAL A 544 -18.74 -6.10 28.52
CA VAL A 544 -18.57 -5.27 27.33
C VAL A 544 -19.93 -4.98 26.69
N ARG A 545 -20.25 -3.70 26.51
CA ARG A 545 -21.53 -3.23 25.95
C ARG A 545 -21.32 -2.21 24.87
N LYS A 546 -22.19 -2.18 23.89
CA LYS A 546 -22.22 -1.13 22.87
C LYS A 546 -23.25 -0.07 23.25
N PRO A 547 -22.86 1.22 23.40
CA PRO A 547 -23.79 2.31 23.61
C PRO A 547 -24.75 2.47 22.43
N SER A 548 -25.98 2.92 22.70
CA SER A 548 -26.94 3.24 21.63
C SER A 548 -26.38 4.37 20.76
N GLY A 549 -26.39 4.18 19.43
CA GLY A 549 -25.86 5.16 18.48
C GLY A 549 -24.34 5.20 18.34
N ALA A 550 -23.58 4.36 19.06
CA ALA A 550 -22.13 4.27 18.91
C ALA A 550 -21.74 3.72 17.53
N LYS A 551 -20.66 4.26 16.97
CA LYS A 551 -20.08 3.80 15.70
C LYS A 551 -19.64 2.34 15.78
N PRO A 552 -19.50 1.62 14.63
CA PRO A 552 -18.96 0.27 14.63
C PRO A 552 -17.59 0.20 15.32
N GLY A 553 -17.35 -0.88 16.09
CA GLY A 553 -16.12 -1.09 16.85
C GLY A 553 -16.03 -0.33 18.17
N MET A 554 -16.92 0.61 18.46
CA MET A 554 -16.92 1.34 19.73
C MET A 554 -17.73 0.62 20.79
N VAL A 555 -17.08 0.31 21.91
CA VAL A 555 -17.68 -0.36 23.06
C VAL A 555 -17.26 0.33 24.37
N ILE A 556 -18.08 0.17 25.40
CA ILE A 556 -17.73 0.50 26.78
C ILE A 556 -17.63 -0.79 27.58
N TYR A 557 -16.71 -0.84 28.50
CA TYR A 557 -16.49 -2.01 29.35
C TYR A 557 -16.20 -1.59 30.79
N THR A 558 -16.42 -2.53 31.68
CA THR A 558 -16.20 -2.34 33.13
C THR A 558 -15.45 -3.55 33.69
N THR A 559 -15.03 -3.48 34.94
CA THR A 559 -14.34 -4.57 35.64
C THR A 559 -13.12 -5.13 34.90
N ASN A 560 -12.45 -4.27 34.10
CA ASN A 560 -11.27 -4.67 33.34
C ASN A 560 -10.01 -4.71 34.23
N LYS A 561 -9.07 -5.53 33.79
CA LYS A 561 -7.67 -5.53 34.23
C LYS A 561 -6.81 -5.12 33.04
N THR A 562 -5.62 -4.58 33.30
CA THR A 562 -4.68 -4.15 32.26
C THR A 562 -3.42 -5.02 32.29
N ALA A 563 -3.06 -5.56 31.13
CA ALA A 563 -1.78 -6.22 30.90
C ALA A 563 -0.88 -5.28 30.08
N TYR A 564 0.41 -5.26 30.40
CA TYR A 564 1.39 -4.49 29.64
C TYR A 564 2.25 -5.45 28.83
N VAL A 565 2.30 -5.27 27.51
CA VAL A 565 3.01 -6.17 26.59
C VAL A 565 3.79 -5.38 25.54
N THR A 566 4.94 -5.89 25.16
CA THR A 566 5.72 -5.38 24.01
C THR A 566 5.55 -6.35 22.85
N PRO A 567 4.92 -5.94 21.72
CA PRO A 567 4.66 -6.84 20.60
C PRO A 567 5.95 -7.15 19.85
N ASP A 568 6.60 -8.29 20.15
CA ASP A 568 7.74 -8.81 19.42
C ASP A 568 7.26 -9.54 18.14
N PRO A 569 7.72 -9.12 16.96
CA PRO A 569 7.39 -9.79 15.70
C PRO A 569 7.77 -11.28 15.67
N ILE A 570 8.83 -11.70 16.36
CA ILE A 570 9.27 -13.10 16.40
C ILE A 570 8.28 -13.95 17.19
N GLU A 571 7.91 -13.49 18.39
CA GLU A 571 6.91 -14.19 19.23
C GLU A 571 5.55 -14.27 18.55
N VAL A 572 5.12 -13.20 17.89
CA VAL A 572 3.85 -13.19 17.12
C VAL A 572 3.91 -14.13 15.93
N LYS A 573 5.03 -14.17 15.17
CA LYS A 573 5.21 -15.13 14.08
C LYS A 573 5.12 -16.59 14.58
N ALA A 574 5.65 -16.88 15.74
CA ALA A 574 5.56 -18.23 16.35
C ALA A 574 4.11 -18.63 16.69
N ILE A 575 3.23 -17.67 17.03
CA ILE A 575 1.79 -17.92 17.22
C ILE A 575 1.10 -18.12 15.87
N ILE A 576 1.47 -17.34 14.84
CA ILE A 576 0.89 -17.41 13.49
C ILE A 576 1.24 -18.73 12.79
N GLN A 577 2.47 -19.23 12.95
CA GLN A 577 2.95 -20.46 12.29
C GLN A 577 2.36 -21.77 12.86
N LYS A 578 1.68 -21.71 13.99
CA LYS A 578 0.99 -22.85 14.60
C LYS A 578 -0.44 -23.07 14.06
N GLN A 579 -0.83 -22.31 13.02
CA GLN A 579 -2.13 -22.47 12.32
C GLN A 579 -2.22 -23.70 11.43
#